data_420fa815a5c9c691cdfa3306fe628655
#
_entry.id   420fa815a5c9c691cdfa3306fe628655
#
_cell.length_a   1.000
_cell.length_b   1.000
_cell.length_c   1.000
_cell.angle_alpha   90.00
_cell.angle_beta   90.00
_cell.angle_gamma   90.00
#
_symmetry.space_group_name_H-M   'P 1'
#
loop_
_entity.id
_entity.type
_entity.pdbx_description
1 polymer ?
#
loop_
_entity_poly.entity_id
_entity_poly.type
_entity_poly.pdbx_seq_one_letter_code
_entity_poly.pdbx_strand_id
1 'polypeptide(L)'
;MIASTPMANQSANREQGDPLISDERLLATCWTSAGDAASDRLDLRSPLPLRERIEAASAAGFRGFGLLSADLPAAEQEYGLSGIRALLDDNGIVDLELEGIPYWWDDGPRRAESDRVRHSLLTAAEVLGARHIKVTPDGDDAPWDRGHWAAKLAELAAQAYDAGTRLGLEFFPWSNIKTLHDGLRLVEDAGHDAAGVVIDVWHIERAHTPVADLASVPLHRIIGVELNDAGPQVVGTLFEDTVHRRRYCGEGSFDLPGMITALRAAGWTGPWGVEILSDEHRSLPLRDALDRAADSARRQLELARRPAGATPSQPCRTTGRAAQAAAGGENDR
;
A
#
# COMPACT_ATOMS: atom_id res chain seq x y z
N MET A 1 -49.33 48.17 25.41
CA MET A 1 -48.56 47.23 26.28
C MET A 1 -48.91 45.85 25.82
N ILE A 2 -48.04 45.27 25.03
CA ILE A 2 -48.12 43.87 24.58
C ILE A 2 -46.76 43.25 24.90
N ALA A 3 -46.78 42.29 25.81
CA ALA A 3 -45.61 41.61 26.35
C ALA A 3 -45.08 40.60 25.32
N SER A 4 -43.80 40.69 24.99
CA SER A 4 -43.08 39.73 24.16
C SER A 4 -42.47 38.64 25.03
N THR A 5 -42.85 37.39 24.79
CA THR A 5 -42.27 36.19 25.36
C THR A 5 -40.95 35.84 24.65
N PRO A 6 -39.86 35.48 25.34
CA PRO A 6 -38.63 35.04 24.68
C PRO A 6 -38.77 33.60 24.21
N MET A 7 -38.45 33.35 22.95
CA MET A 7 -38.30 32.01 22.37
C MET A 7 -37.08 31.31 23.00
N ALA A 8 -37.28 30.10 23.49
CA ALA A 8 -36.28 29.20 23.98
C ALA A 8 -35.34 28.73 22.82
N ASN A 9 -34.06 28.94 23.04
CA ASN A 9 -32.97 28.50 22.17
C ASN A 9 -32.79 26.98 22.34
N GLN A 10 -33.29 26.21 21.38
CA GLN A 10 -32.93 24.77 21.28
C GLN A 10 -31.53 24.67 20.68
N SER A 11 -30.54 24.57 21.54
CA SER A 11 -29.18 24.15 21.17
C SER A 11 -29.25 22.70 20.69
N ALA A 12 -29.13 22.52 19.38
CA ALA A 12 -28.91 21.23 18.74
C ALA A 12 -27.62 20.60 19.29
N ASN A 13 -27.79 19.49 20.00
CA ASN A 13 -26.74 18.55 20.35
C ASN A 13 -26.16 18.01 19.02
N ARG A 14 -25.11 18.61 18.54
CA ARG A 14 -24.23 17.94 17.56
C ARG A 14 -23.53 16.83 18.31
N GLU A 15 -23.90 15.60 18.04
CA GLU A 15 -23.12 14.43 18.39
C GLU A 15 -21.69 14.68 17.89
N GLN A 16 -20.78 14.90 18.82
CA GLN A 16 -19.35 14.89 18.56
C GLN A 16 -19.02 13.45 18.19
N GLY A 17 -18.88 13.17 16.90
CA GLY A 17 -18.28 11.94 16.42
C GLY A 17 -16.94 11.75 17.09
N ASP A 18 -16.68 10.52 17.51
CA ASP A 18 -15.47 10.09 18.16
C ASP A 18 -14.22 10.59 17.37
N PRO A 19 -13.32 11.42 17.97
CA PRO A 19 -12.15 11.95 17.26
C PRO A 19 -11.09 10.89 16.92
N LEU A 20 -11.38 9.60 17.08
CA LEU A 20 -10.47 8.48 16.90
C LEU A 20 -10.66 7.70 15.59
N ILE A 21 -11.59 8.06 14.73
CA ILE A 21 -11.64 7.48 13.38
C ILE A 21 -10.56 8.17 12.57
N SER A 22 -9.43 7.50 12.38
CA SER A 22 -8.34 8.03 11.59
C SER A 22 -8.77 8.17 10.14
N ASP A 23 -8.51 9.35 9.59
CA ASP A 23 -8.62 9.67 8.16
C ASP A 23 -7.52 8.98 7.31
N GLU A 24 -6.83 7.98 7.87
CA GLU A 24 -5.78 7.24 7.19
C GLU A 24 -6.38 6.24 6.21
N ARG A 25 -6.16 6.51 4.93
CA ARG A 25 -6.66 5.68 3.85
C ARG A 25 -5.71 4.52 3.57
N LEU A 26 -6.29 3.34 3.26
CA LEU A 26 -5.55 2.20 2.74
C LEU A 26 -5.65 2.16 1.22
N LEU A 27 -4.55 1.76 0.57
CA LEU A 27 -4.46 1.47 -0.85
C LEU A 27 -4.15 -0.02 -1.03
N ALA A 28 -5.02 -0.75 -1.76
CA ALA A 28 -4.70 -2.10 -2.21
C ALA A 28 -3.77 -2.00 -3.41
N THR A 29 -2.51 -2.40 -3.28
CA THR A 29 -1.59 -2.40 -4.43
C THR A 29 -2.06 -3.37 -5.52
N CYS A 30 -1.48 -3.29 -6.70
CA CYS A 30 -1.93 -4.11 -7.84
C CYS A 30 -1.93 -5.60 -7.50
N TRP A 31 -0.91 -6.10 -6.81
CA TRP A 31 -0.77 -7.51 -6.46
C TRP A 31 -1.76 -7.97 -5.39
N THR A 32 -2.10 -7.12 -4.45
CA THR A 32 -3.04 -7.46 -3.35
C THR A 32 -4.46 -7.69 -3.87
N SER A 33 -4.85 -7.06 -4.97
CA SER A 33 -6.16 -7.25 -5.58
C SER A 33 -6.16 -8.20 -6.78
N ALA A 34 -4.98 -8.69 -7.22
CA ALA A 34 -4.85 -9.40 -8.49
C ALA A 34 -5.37 -10.85 -8.48
N GLY A 35 -5.78 -11.40 -7.34
CA GLY A 35 -6.12 -12.81 -7.24
C GLY A 35 -4.89 -13.71 -7.47
N ASP A 36 -5.03 -14.77 -8.26
CA ASP A 36 -3.92 -15.68 -8.53
C ASP A 36 -3.01 -15.20 -9.66
N ALA A 37 -2.37 -14.02 -9.47
CA ALA A 37 -1.31 -13.47 -10.29
C ALA A 37 -0.02 -13.27 -9.49
N ALA A 38 1.15 -13.37 -10.12
CA ALA A 38 2.44 -13.20 -9.45
C ALA A 38 3.51 -12.71 -10.43
N SER A 39 4.50 -11.96 -9.90
CA SER A 39 5.54 -11.31 -10.70
C SER A 39 6.59 -12.26 -11.30
N ASP A 40 6.61 -13.52 -10.89
CA ASP A 40 7.44 -14.60 -11.45
C ASP A 40 6.77 -15.39 -12.58
N ARG A 41 5.54 -15.04 -12.94
CA ARG A 41 4.80 -15.70 -14.03
C ARG A 41 5.04 -15.01 -15.38
N LEU A 42 4.90 -15.78 -16.46
CA LEU A 42 4.98 -15.23 -17.83
C LEU A 42 3.83 -14.27 -18.15
N ASP A 43 2.64 -14.55 -17.64
CA ASP A 43 1.48 -13.66 -17.73
C ASP A 43 1.28 -13.00 -16.36
N LEU A 44 1.51 -11.71 -16.33
CA LEU A 44 1.39 -10.90 -15.11
C LEU A 44 -0.04 -10.41 -14.86
N ARG A 45 -0.93 -10.63 -15.83
CA ARG A 45 -2.31 -10.12 -15.75
C ARG A 45 -3.10 -10.83 -14.65
N SER A 46 -3.94 -10.07 -14.00
CA SER A 46 -4.94 -10.64 -13.10
C SER A 46 -5.93 -11.53 -13.86
N PRO A 47 -6.23 -12.74 -13.36
CA PRO A 47 -7.30 -13.57 -13.93
C PRO A 47 -8.71 -13.04 -13.60
N LEU A 48 -8.81 -12.01 -12.75
CA LEU A 48 -10.08 -11.45 -12.27
C LEU A 48 -10.46 -10.19 -13.06
N PRO A 49 -11.77 -9.97 -13.34
CA PRO A 49 -12.24 -8.73 -13.95
C PRO A 49 -11.89 -7.50 -13.10
N LEU A 50 -11.49 -6.39 -13.75
CA LEU A 50 -11.13 -5.16 -13.06
C LEU A 50 -12.26 -4.65 -12.14
N ARG A 51 -13.51 -4.70 -12.61
CA ARG A 51 -14.69 -4.29 -11.82
C ARG A 51 -14.79 -5.05 -10.52
N GLU A 52 -14.67 -6.37 -10.56
CA GLU A 52 -14.75 -7.23 -9.37
C GLU A 52 -13.66 -6.87 -8.35
N ARG A 53 -12.44 -6.61 -8.82
CA ARG A 53 -11.30 -6.22 -8.00
C ARG A 53 -11.54 -4.88 -7.30
N ILE A 54 -12.02 -3.87 -8.03
CA ILE A 54 -12.31 -2.53 -7.48
C ILE A 54 -13.46 -2.60 -6.48
N GLU A 55 -14.56 -3.28 -6.81
CA GLU A 55 -15.72 -3.44 -5.93
C GLU A 55 -15.35 -4.17 -4.63
N ALA A 56 -14.55 -5.25 -4.73
CA ALA A 56 -14.08 -5.99 -3.56
C ALA A 56 -13.12 -5.15 -2.68
N ALA A 57 -12.19 -4.40 -3.28
CA ALA A 57 -11.29 -3.51 -2.54
C ALA A 57 -12.06 -2.40 -1.81
N SER A 58 -13.00 -1.74 -2.49
CA SER A 58 -13.87 -0.73 -1.88
C SER A 58 -14.68 -1.30 -0.71
N ALA A 59 -15.26 -2.48 -0.88
CA ALA A 59 -16.06 -3.15 0.13
C ALA A 59 -15.24 -3.62 1.34
N ALA A 60 -13.93 -3.96 1.17
CA ALA A 60 -12.98 -4.21 2.26
C ALA A 60 -12.52 -2.89 2.95
N GLY A 61 -12.94 -1.75 2.42
CA GLY A 61 -12.68 -0.42 2.99
C GLY A 61 -11.39 0.22 2.52
N PHE A 62 -10.77 -0.27 1.45
CA PHE A 62 -9.74 0.47 0.74
C PHE A 62 -10.33 1.71 0.08
N ARG A 63 -9.53 2.77 0.01
CA ARG A 63 -9.85 4.02 -0.70
C ARG A 63 -8.80 4.35 -1.76
N GLY A 64 -7.79 3.50 -1.88
CA GLY A 64 -6.81 3.51 -2.96
C GLY A 64 -6.75 2.15 -3.64
N PHE A 65 -6.32 2.17 -4.91
CA PHE A 65 -6.22 0.99 -5.76
C PHE A 65 -4.98 1.06 -6.64
N GLY A 66 -4.27 -0.05 -6.78
CA GLY A 66 -3.14 -0.21 -7.68
C GLY A 66 -3.55 -0.93 -8.97
N LEU A 67 -3.09 -0.45 -10.12
CA LEU A 67 -3.31 -1.06 -11.43
C LEU A 67 -1.98 -1.32 -12.13
N LEU A 68 -1.73 -2.59 -12.47
CA LEU A 68 -0.54 -3.00 -13.18
C LEU A 68 -0.63 -2.66 -14.68
N SER A 69 0.48 -2.25 -15.29
CA SER A 69 0.58 -1.98 -16.73
C SER A 69 0.13 -3.15 -17.62
N ALA A 70 0.30 -4.38 -17.15
CA ALA A 70 -0.14 -5.58 -17.88
C ALA A 70 -1.69 -5.69 -17.96
N ASP A 71 -2.41 -5.20 -16.97
CA ASP A 71 -3.88 -5.23 -16.93
C ASP A 71 -4.52 -4.08 -17.74
N LEU A 72 -3.81 -2.95 -17.87
CA LEU A 72 -4.36 -1.72 -18.44
C LEU A 72 -4.91 -1.88 -19.85
N PRO A 73 -4.25 -2.56 -20.82
CA PRO A 73 -4.79 -2.68 -22.17
C PRO A 73 -6.14 -3.40 -22.24
N ALA A 74 -6.34 -4.45 -21.45
CA ALA A 74 -7.60 -5.17 -21.39
C ALA A 74 -8.70 -4.32 -20.72
N ALA A 75 -8.36 -3.63 -19.64
CA ALA A 75 -9.27 -2.74 -18.95
C ALA A 75 -9.68 -1.55 -19.83
N GLU A 76 -8.75 -0.97 -20.58
CA GLU A 76 -9.02 0.12 -21.53
C GLU A 76 -9.90 -0.36 -22.69
N GLN A 77 -9.66 -1.54 -23.20
CA GLN A 77 -10.50 -2.14 -24.25
C GLN A 77 -11.94 -2.35 -23.78
N GLU A 78 -12.14 -2.75 -22.53
CA GLU A 78 -13.47 -3.06 -21.97
C GLU A 78 -14.24 -1.81 -21.58
N TYR A 79 -13.58 -0.85 -20.89
CA TYR A 79 -14.25 0.31 -20.28
C TYR A 79 -13.88 1.65 -20.92
N GLY A 80 -12.74 1.74 -21.61
CA GLY A 80 -12.07 3.00 -21.90
C GLY A 80 -11.54 3.67 -20.62
N LEU A 81 -10.59 4.60 -20.74
CA LEU A 81 -10.03 5.27 -19.55
C LEU A 81 -11.10 6.03 -18.75
N SER A 82 -12.03 6.71 -19.44
CA SER A 82 -13.15 7.41 -18.77
C SER A 82 -14.07 6.46 -18.01
N GLY A 83 -14.31 5.26 -18.53
CA GLY A 83 -15.10 4.23 -17.85
C GLY A 83 -14.38 3.64 -16.65
N ILE A 84 -13.05 3.47 -16.72
CA ILE A 84 -12.24 3.08 -15.56
C ILE A 84 -12.31 4.16 -14.48
N ARG A 85 -12.19 5.46 -14.84
CA ARG A 85 -12.32 6.56 -13.89
C ARG A 85 -13.69 6.55 -13.20
N ALA A 86 -14.78 6.43 -13.98
CA ALA A 86 -16.12 6.33 -13.43
C ALA A 86 -16.27 5.14 -12.47
N LEU A 87 -15.70 3.97 -12.83
CA LEU A 87 -15.74 2.78 -11.97
C LEU A 87 -15.01 3.02 -10.62
N LEU A 88 -13.87 3.71 -10.64
CA LEU A 88 -13.15 4.09 -9.43
C LEU A 88 -13.97 5.07 -8.57
N ASP A 89 -14.56 6.09 -9.20
CA ASP A 89 -15.38 7.11 -8.52
C ASP A 89 -16.63 6.49 -7.88
N ASP A 90 -17.35 5.66 -8.61
CA ASP A 90 -18.56 4.97 -8.13
C ASP A 90 -18.28 4.09 -6.90
N ASN A 91 -17.05 3.60 -6.76
CA ASN A 91 -16.61 2.79 -5.65
C ASN A 91 -15.84 3.59 -4.56
N GLY A 92 -15.77 4.92 -4.68
CA GLY A 92 -15.12 5.79 -3.70
C GLY A 92 -13.60 5.58 -3.60
N ILE A 93 -12.96 5.13 -4.68
CA ILE A 93 -11.49 5.03 -4.80
C ILE A 93 -10.95 6.41 -5.18
N VAL A 94 -10.19 7.01 -4.30
CA VAL A 94 -9.65 8.38 -4.45
C VAL A 94 -8.15 8.43 -4.71
N ASP A 95 -7.41 7.41 -4.32
CA ASP A 95 -5.98 7.29 -4.59
C ASP A 95 -5.75 6.18 -5.61
N LEU A 96 -5.13 6.49 -6.75
CA LEU A 96 -4.76 5.51 -7.76
C LEU A 96 -3.24 5.45 -7.89
N GLU A 97 -2.72 4.22 -7.88
CA GLU A 97 -1.34 3.90 -8.21
C GLU A 97 -1.32 3.15 -9.54
N LEU A 98 -0.38 3.51 -10.41
CA LEU A 98 -0.06 2.74 -11.61
C LEU A 98 1.31 2.12 -11.45
N GLU A 99 1.51 0.92 -11.96
CA GLU A 99 2.77 0.20 -11.78
C GLU A 99 3.30 -0.42 -13.05
N GLY A 100 4.62 -0.31 -13.16
CA GLY A 100 5.41 -1.16 -14.02
C GLY A 100 5.78 -0.55 -15.38
N ILE A 101 6.61 0.51 -15.40
CA ILE A 101 7.34 0.89 -16.61
C ILE A 101 8.63 0.07 -16.66
N PRO A 102 8.72 -0.97 -17.52
CA PRO A 102 9.91 -1.80 -17.58
C PRO A 102 11.03 -1.06 -18.30
N TYR A 103 12.28 -1.38 -17.99
CA TYR A 103 13.48 -0.96 -18.74
C TYR A 103 13.56 0.56 -19.01
N TRP A 104 13.04 1.37 -18.11
CA TRP A 104 12.99 2.83 -18.28
C TRP A 104 14.38 3.48 -18.43
N TRP A 105 15.44 2.77 -18.01
CA TRP A 105 16.85 3.17 -18.14
C TRP A 105 17.50 2.74 -19.45
N ASP A 106 16.88 1.85 -20.24
CA ASP A 106 17.51 1.23 -21.41
C ASP A 106 17.47 2.15 -22.65
N ASP A 107 18.59 2.27 -23.34
CA ASP A 107 18.69 2.91 -24.66
C ASP A 107 18.84 1.88 -25.80
N GLY A 108 18.84 0.59 -25.46
CA GLY A 108 19.06 -0.52 -26.36
C GLY A 108 17.76 -1.15 -26.89
N PRO A 109 17.77 -2.46 -27.16
CA PRO A 109 16.67 -3.16 -27.84
C PRO A 109 15.35 -3.19 -27.04
N ARG A 110 15.40 -3.03 -25.71
CA ARG A 110 14.21 -3.01 -24.83
C ARG A 110 13.54 -1.64 -24.76
N ARG A 111 14.18 -0.59 -25.29
CA ARG A 111 13.67 0.80 -25.27
C ARG A 111 12.29 0.93 -25.91
N ALA A 112 12.05 0.27 -27.05
CA ALA A 112 10.75 0.36 -27.71
C ALA A 112 9.60 -0.22 -26.89
N GLU A 113 9.85 -1.25 -26.08
CA GLU A 113 8.89 -1.79 -25.14
C GLU A 113 8.63 -0.81 -23.98
N SER A 114 9.70 -0.30 -23.40
CA SER A 114 9.62 0.74 -22.35
C SER A 114 8.79 1.94 -22.82
N ASP A 115 9.07 2.47 -24.00
CA ASP A 115 8.38 3.64 -24.55
C ASP A 115 6.89 3.40 -24.75
N ARG A 116 6.50 2.20 -25.21
CA ARG A 116 5.08 1.84 -25.39
C ARG A 116 4.34 1.80 -24.06
N VAL A 117 4.91 1.10 -23.05
CA VAL A 117 4.29 0.98 -21.73
C VAL A 117 4.26 2.34 -21.04
N ARG A 118 5.36 3.10 -21.13
CA ARG A 118 5.46 4.46 -20.59
C ARG A 118 4.37 5.37 -21.15
N HIS A 119 4.20 5.40 -22.48
CA HIS A 119 3.15 6.21 -23.11
C HIS A 119 1.76 5.82 -22.61
N SER A 120 1.45 4.53 -22.56
CA SER A 120 0.17 4.02 -22.05
C SER A 120 -0.09 4.45 -20.59
N LEU A 121 0.91 4.26 -19.71
CA LEU A 121 0.75 4.63 -18.29
C LEU A 121 0.66 6.12 -18.06
N LEU A 122 1.42 6.95 -18.80
CA LEU A 122 1.33 8.41 -18.69
C LEU A 122 -0.04 8.93 -19.15
N THR A 123 -0.55 8.40 -20.28
CA THR A 123 -1.91 8.72 -20.75
C THR A 123 -2.97 8.30 -19.73
N ALA A 124 -2.83 7.10 -19.17
CA ALA A 124 -3.74 6.64 -18.13
C ALA A 124 -3.64 7.51 -16.87
N ALA A 125 -2.44 7.91 -16.46
CA ALA A 125 -2.24 8.74 -15.28
C ALA A 125 -2.94 10.09 -15.40
N GLU A 126 -2.83 10.74 -16.56
CA GLU A 126 -3.50 12.02 -16.83
C GLU A 126 -5.03 11.90 -16.75
N VAL A 127 -5.62 10.90 -17.41
CA VAL A 127 -7.08 10.73 -17.46
C VAL A 127 -7.65 10.21 -16.14
N LEU A 128 -6.94 9.28 -15.49
CA LEU A 128 -7.41 8.64 -14.27
C LEU A 128 -7.06 9.44 -13.01
N GLY A 129 -6.21 10.45 -13.11
CA GLY A 129 -5.73 11.21 -11.95
C GLY A 129 -4.86 10.36 -11.02
N ALA A 130 -3.94 9.58 -11.59
CA ALA A 130 -3.08 8.72 -10.78
C ALA A 130 -2.16 9.55 -9.87
N ARG A 131 -2.07 9.16 -8.61
CA ARG A 131 -1.20 9.77 -7.61
C ARG A 131 0.26 9.63 -7.99
N HIS A 132 0.64 8.44 -8.45
CA HIS A 132 1.99 8.15 -8.93
C HIS A 132 2.04 6.93 -9.85
N ILE A 133 3.16 6.83 -10.55
CA ILE A 133 3.56 5.64 -11.29
C ILE A 133 4.77 5.04 -10.58
N LYS A 134 4.67 3.78 -10.18
CA LYS A 134 5.77 3.03 -9.55
C LYS A 134 6.71 2.50 -10.63
N VAL A 135 8.01 2.67 -10.44
CA VAL A 135 9.08 2.13 -11.29
C VAL A 135 10.08 1.36 -10.44
N THR A 136 10.66 0.32 -11.02
CA THR A 136 11.57 -0.60 -10.33
C THR A 136 12.96 -0.58 -10.97
N PRO A 137 14.01 -0.99 -10.24
CA PRO A 137 15.34 -1.13 -10.77
C PRO A 137 15.51 -2.37 -11.65
N ASP A 138 16.72 -2.60 -12.15
CA ASP A 138 17.10 -3.86 -12.80
C ASP A 138 17.25 -4.96 -11.75
N GLY A 139 16.46 -6.03 -11.88
CA GLY A 139 16.48 -7.16 -10.96
C GLY A 139 17.73 -8.05 -11.03
N ASP A 140 18.57 -7.89 -12.06
CA ASP A 140 19.72 -8.77 -12.32
C ASP A 140 21.01 -8.33 -11.61
N ASP A 141 20.99 -7.24 -10.81
CA ASP A 141 22.18 -6.66 -10.17
C ASP A 141 23.35 -6.42 -11.16
N ALA A 142 23.00 -6.09 -12.40
CA ALA A 142 23.98 -5.84 -13.44
C ALA A 142 24.75 -4.51 -13.18
N PRO A 143 26.01 -4.40 -13.61
CA PRO A 143 26.73 -3.14 -13.57
C PRO A 143 25.94 -2.02 -14.26
N TRP A 144 25.85 -0.85 -13.65
CA TRP A 144 25.08 0.28 -14.13
C TRP A 144 25.79 1.61 -13.95
N ASP A 145 25.47 2.57 -14.80
CA ASP A 145 25.98 3.94 -14.71
C ASP A 145 24.94 4.82 -14.01
N ARG A 146 25.25 5.26 -12.79
CA ARG A 146 24.35 6.08 -11.99
C ARG A 146 23.99 7.41 -12.66
N GLY A 147 24.94 8.04 -13.37
CA GLY A 147 24.69 9.31 -14.08
C GLY A 147 23.70 9.11 -15.23
N HIS A 148 23.86 8.02 -16.00
CA HIS A 148 22.91 7.64 -17.04
C HIS A 148 21.50 7.39 -16.48
N TRP A 149 21.39 6.58 -15.41
CA TRP A 149 20.13 6.28 -14.77
C TRP A 149 19.45 7.51 -14.18
N ALA A 150 20.23 8.40 -13.56
CA ALA A 150 19.71 9.68 -13.05
C ALA A 150 19.12 10.56 -14.16
N ALA A 151 19.82 10.65 -15.31
CA ALA A 151 19.31 11.37 -16.47
C ALA A 151 18.00 10.78 -17.00
N LYS A 152 17.92 9.43 -17.09
CA LYS A 152 16.69 8.74 -17.52
C LYS A 152 15.53 8.92 -16.54
N LEU A 153 15.82 8.86 -15.24
CA LEU A 153 14.81 9.11 -14.22
C LEU A 153 14.31 10.55 -14.28
N ALA A 154 15.19 11.52 -14.52
CA ALA A 154 14.82 12.93 -14.69
C ALA A 154 13.91 13.14 -15.92
N GLU A 155 14.26 12.54 -17.08
CA GLU A 155 13.42 12.57 -18.28
C GLU A 155 12.02 12.01 -18.01
N LEU A 156 11.94 10.86 -17.34
CA LEU A 156 10.67 10.20 -17.02
C LEU A 156 9.88 11.00 -15.99
N ALA A 157 10.55 11.57 -14.97
CA ALA A 157 9.92 12.40 -13.95
C ALA A 157 9.31 13.69 -14.55
N ALA A 158 9.98 14.31 -15.54
CA ALA A 158 9.43 15.45 -16.25
C ALA A 158 8.14 15.07 -17.01
N GLN A 159 8.11 13.92 -17.69
CA GLN A 159 6.91 13.42 -18.36
C GLN A 159 5.78 13.08 -17.39
N ALA A 160 6.11 12.50 -16.23
CA ALA A 160 5.13 12.23 -15.18
C ALA A 160 4.54 13.55 -14.63
N TYR A 161 5.37 14.56 -14.43
CA TYR A 161 4.94 15.89 -14.02
C TYR A 161 3.97 16.52 -15.03
N ASP A 162 4.29 16.46 -16.31
CA ASP A 162 3.44 16.97 -17.41
C ASP A 162 2.09 16.23 -17.48
N ALA A 163 2.06 14.93 -17.14
CA ALA A 163 0.85 14.12 -17.01
C ALA A 163 0.11 14.31 -15.65
N GLY A 164 0.53 15.26 -14.82
CA GLY A 164 -0.08 15.55 -13.52
C GLY A 164 0.14 14.48 -12.43
N THR A 165 1.17 13.64 -12.59
CA THR A 165 1.51 12.56 -11.67
C THR A 165 2.96 12.64 -11.20
N ARG A 166 3.39 11.67 -10.39
CA ARG A 166 4.75 11.58 -9.85
C ARG A 166 5.34 10.20 -10.14
N LEU A 167 6.67 10.07 -10.01
CA LEU A 167 7.36 8.78 -10.07
C LEU A 167 7.80 8.34 -8.68
N GLY A 168 7.48 7.10 -8.33
CA GLY A 168 7.98 6.41 -7.16
C GLY A 168 8.97 5.30 -7.56
N LEU A 169 10.24 5.48 -7.25
CA LEU A 169 11.24 4.43 -7.41
C LEU A 169 11.15 3.48 -6.21
N GLU A 170 10.77 2.24 -6.46
CA GLU A 170 10.83 1.17 -5.49
C GLU A 170 12.18 0.44 -5.63
N PHE A 171 12.96 0.36 -4.58
CA PHE A 171 14.27 -0.31 -4.56
C PHE A 171 14.14 -1.76 -4.09
N PHE A 172 15.00 -2.65 -4.62
CA PHE A 172 14.96 -4.08 -4.29
C PHE A 172 16.30 -4.58 -3.75
N PRO A 173 16.36 -5.25 -2.60
CA PRO A 173 17.62 -5.75 -2.02
C PRO A 173 18.46 -6.67 -2.91
N TRP A 174 17.87 -7.30 -3.92
CA TRP A 174 18.56 -8.16 -4.89
C TRP A 174 18.92 -7.46 -6.20
N SER A 175 18.52 -6.22 -6.40
CA SER A 175 18.72 -5.45 -7.63
C SER A 175 20.03 -4.64 -7.60
N ASN A 176 20.25 -3.82 -8.63
CA ASN A 176 21.34 -2.84 -8.66
C ASN A 176 21.10 -1.59 -7.78
N ILE A 177 19.86 -1.36 -7.30
CA ILE A 177 19.50 -0.31 -6.34
C ILE A 177 18.93 -1.01 -5.11
N LYS A 178 19.78 -1.31 -4.11
CA LYS A 178 19.49 -2.27 -3.05
C LYS A 178 18.83 -1.69 -1.81
N THR A 179 19.08 -0.43 -1.53
CA THR A 179 18.72 0.19 -0.26
C THR A 179 17.95 1.48 -0.45
N LEU A 180 17.23 1.89 0.59
CA LEU A 180 16.61 3.21 0.65
C LEU A 180 17.59 4.33 0.29
N HIS A 181 18.83 4.26 0.80
CA HIS A 181 19.85 5.27 0.53
C HIS A 181 20.32 5.28 -0.93
N ASP A 182 20.38 4.12 -1.59
CA ASP A 182 20.71 4.04 -3.02
C ASP A 182 19.59 4.67 -3.86
N GLY A 183 18.32 4.36 -3.54
CA GLY A 183 17.16 4.96 -4.17
C GLY A 183 17.10 6.48 -4.00
N LEU A 184 17.28 6.97 -2.76
CA LEU A 184 17.30 8.40 -2.47
C LEU A 184 18.43 9.13 -3.22
N ARG A 185 19.65 8.55 -3.25
CA ARG A 185 20.76 9.14 -4.01
C ARG A 185 20.47 9.24 -5.50
N LEU A 186 19.85 8.22 -6.09
CA LEU A 186 19.49 8.26 -7.52
C LEU A 186 18.42 9.33 -7.79
N VAL A 187 17.42 9.44 -6.93
CA VAL A 187 16.37 10.47 -7.01
C VAL A 187 16.93 11.89 -6.84
N GLU A 188 17.89 12.06 -5.93
CA GLU A 188 18.60 13.34 -5.74
C GLU A 188 19.45 13.69 -6.96
N ASP A 189 20.20 12.74 -7.52
CA ASP A 189 20.99 12.95 -8.75
C ASP A 189 20.12 13.27 -9.96
N ALA A 190 18.89 12.69 -10.04
CA ALA A 190 17.91 13.05 -11.08
C ALA A 190 17.41 14.48 -10.94
N GLY A 191 17.38 15.05 -9.73
CA GLY A 191 17.13 16.45 -9.47
C GLY A 191 15.74 16.96 -9.86
N HIS A 192 14.74 16.10 -10.02
CA HIS A 192 13.38 16.47 -10.41
C HIS A 192 12.39 16.28 -9.26
N ASP A 193 11.51 17.27 -9.01
CA ASP A 193 10.58 17.25 -7.87
C ASP A 193 9.48 16.19 -7.99
N ALA A 194 9.15 15.74 -9.19
CA ALA A 194 8.19 14.65 -9.39
C ALA A 194 8.77 13.26 -9.09
N ALA A 195 10.09 13.12 -8.89
CA ALA A 195 10.72 11.86 -8.53
C ALA A 195 10.87 11.70 -7.01
N GLY A 196 10.64 10.49 -6.51
CA GLY A 196 10.89 10.10 -5.14
C GLY A 196 10.93 8.58 -5.02
N VAL A 197 10.83 8.08 -3.80
CA VAL A 197 10.90 6.64 -3.50
C VAL A 197 9.56 6.10 -3.04
N VAL A 198 9.28 4.84 -3.34
CA VAL A 198 8.28 4.02 -2.66
C VAL A 198 9.00 3.24 -1.56
N ILE A 199 8.46 3.31 -0.36
CA ILE A 199 9.00 2.66 0.83
C ILE A 199 8.15 1.43 1.13
N ASP A 200 8.57 0.28 0.62
CA ASP A 200 8.02 -1.02 1.01
C ASP A 200 8.77 -1.54 2.24
N VAL A 201 8.03 -1.85 3.30
CA VAL A 201 8.61 -2.30 4.57
C VAL A 201 9.36 -3.63 4.46
N TRP A 202 8.99 -4.51 3.50
CA TRP A 202 9.74 -5.74 3.25
C TRP A 202 11.14 -5.42 2.73
N HIS A 203 11.25 -4.46 1.80
CA HIS A 203 12.55 -4.06 1.25
C HIS A 203 13.41 -3.34 2.29
N ILE A 204 12.81 -2.54 3.17
CA ILE A 204 13.49 -1.92 4.31
C ILE A 204 14.11 -2.98 5.22
N GLU A 205 13.30 -3.96 5.63
CA GLU A 205 13.75 -5.01 6.55
C GLU A 205 14.80 -5.92 5.92
N ARG A 206 14.60 -6.36 4.67
CA ARG A 206 15.53 -7.26 3.97
C ARG A 206 16.82 -6.57 3.53
N ALA A 207 16.81 -5.26 3.35
CA ALA A 207 18.03 -4.47 3.14
C ALA A 207 18.72 -4.09 4.47
N HIS A 208 18.17 -4.52 5.62
CA HIS A 208 18.66 -4.19 6.96
C HIS A 208 18.79 -2.67 7.19
N THR A 209 17.87 -1.89 6.63
CA THR A 209 17.83 -0.44 6.81
C THR A 209 17.32 -0.13 8.22
N PRO A 210 18.05 0.65 9.04
CA PRO A 210 17.58 1.02 10.36
C PRO A 210 16.25 1.78 10.31
N VAL A 211 15.30 1.42 11.19
CA VAL A 211 13.98 2.09 11.25
C VAL A 211 14.12 3.61 11.48
N ALA A 212 15.15 4.04 12.21
CA ALA A 212 15.42 5.46 12.45
C ALA A 212 15.68 6.25 11.16
N ASP A 213 16.20 5.61 10.11
CA ASP A 213 16.51 6.27 8.83
C ASP A 213 15.21 6.68 8.11
N LEU A 214 14.10 5.96 8.33
CA LEU A 214 12.79 6.31 7.77
C LEU A 214 12.30 7.68 8.23
N ALA A 215 12.56 8.04 9.49
CA ALA A 215 12.19 9.35 10.05
C ALA A 215 13.00 10.51 9.43
N SER A 216 14.12 10.21 8.78
CA SER A 216 15.01 11.19 8.16
C SER A 216 14.76 11.41 6.68
N VAL A 217 13.87 10.62 6.05
CA VAL A 217 13.54 10.77 4.63
C VAL A 217 12.79 12.08 4.42
N PRO A 218 13.24 12.97 3.51
CA PRO A 218 12.52 14.19 3.21
C PRO A 218 11.11 13.89 2.70
N LEU A 219 10.08 14.44 3.33
CA LEU A 219 8.67 14.12 3.02
C LEU A 219 8.35 14.23 1.53
N HIS A 220 8.87 15.26 0.85
CA HIS A 220 8.63 15.45 -0.58
C HIS A 220 9.21 14.34 -1.46
N ARG A 221 10.12 13.51 -0.92
CA ARG A 221 10.69 12.34 -1.60
C ARG A 221 9.94 11.05 -1.29
N ILE A 222 9.03 11.02 -0.33
CA ILE A 222 8.18 9.86 -0.09
C ILE A 222 6.99 9.94 -1.05
N ILE A 223 6.91 9.02 -2.02
CA ILE A 223 5.86 8.94 -3.03
C ILE A 223 4.76 7.99 -2.61
N GLY A 224 5.15 6.82 -2.12
CA GLY A 224 4.28 5.75 -1.64
C GLY A 224 4.91 5.04 -0.44
N VAL A 225 4.08 4.37 0.32
CA VAL A 225 4.46 3.47 1.42
C VAL A 225 3.66 2.20 1.25
N GLU A 226 4.30 1.05 1.43
CA GLU A 226 3.67 -0.26 1.31
C GLU A 226 3.92 -1.09 2.57
N LEU A 227 2.83 -1.56 3.16
CA LEU A 227 2.80 -2.37 4.37
C LEU A 227 2.58 -3.84 4.02
N ASN A 228 3.35 -4.67 4.64
CA ASN A 228 3.26 -6.12 4.65
C ASN A 228 4.06 -6.66 5.83
N ASP A 229 4.25 -7.97 5.92
CA ASP A 229 5.09 -8.62 6.92
C ASP A 229 5.76 -9.85 6.30
N ALA A 230 6.69 -10.45 7.00
CA ALA A 230 7.31 -11.72 6.62
C ALA A 230 7.89 -12.45 7.85
N GLY A 231 8.33 -13.68 7.64
CA GLY A 231 9.07 -14.42 8.66
C GLY A 231 10.43 -13.77 8.98
N PRO A 232 11.08 -14.17 10.11
CA PRO A 232 12.33 -13.57 10.54
C PRO A 232 13.52 -13.88 9.62
N GLN A 233 13.40 -14.89 8.78
CA GLN A 233 14.45 -15.33 7.87
C GLN A 233 13.94 -15.39 6.44
N VAL A 234 14.82 -15.09 5.49
CA VAL A 234 14.58 -15.32 4.05
C VAL A 234 14.45 -16.80 3.79
N VAL A 235 13.46 -17.21 3.00
CA VAL A 235 13.26 -18.60 2.58
C VAL A 235 13.40 -18.70 1.07
N GLY A 236 14.44 -19.37 0.62
CA GLY A 236 14.86 -19.40 -0.78
C GLY A 236 15.74 -18.18 -1.12
N THR A 237 15.58 -17.64 -2.31
CA THR A 237 16.16 -16.37 -2.72
C THR A 237 15.34 -15.20 -2.17
N LEU A 238 15.91 -13.99 -2.16
CA LEU A 238 15.14 -12.78 -1.82
C LEU A 238 13.93 -12.59 -2.74
N PHE A 239 14.07 -12.91 -4.01
CA PHE A 239 12.96 -12.81 -4.97
C PHE A 239 11.84 -13.82 -4.67
N GLU A 240 12.18 -15.09 -4.38
CA GLU A 240 11.19 -16.09 -3.98
C GLU A 240 10.51 -15.75 -2.64
N ASP A 241 11.28 -15.20 -1.67
CA ASP A 241 10.72 -14.79 -0.36
C ASP A 241 9.71 -13.66 -0.53
N THR A 242 10.02 -12.65 -1.36
CA THR A 242 9.09 -11.53 -1.58
C THR A 242 7.85 -11.94 -2.36
N VAL A 243 7.97 -12.79 -3.38
CA VAL A 243 6.85 -13.15 -4.26
C VAL A 243 5.88 -14.14 -3.62
N HIS A 244 6.36 -15.02 -2.74
CA HIS A 244 5.56 -16.15 -2.26
C HIS A 244 5.32 -16.16 -0.75
N ARG A 245 6.08 -15.38 0.04
CA ARG A 245 6.15 -15.59 1.49
C ARG A 245 5.89 -14.36 2.33
N ARG A 246 5.42 -13.27 1.71
CA ARG A 246 4.91 -12.16 2.49
C ARG A 246 3.72 -12.60 3.32
N ARG A 247 3.52 -11.95 4.46
CA ARG A 247 2.45 -12.20 5.40
C ARG A 247 1.58 -10.97 5.55
N TYR A 248 0.41 -11.18 6.07
CA TYR A 248 -0.43 -10.07 6.50
C TYR A 248 0.23 -9.30 7.63
N CYS A 249 -0.03 -8.01 7.69
CA CYS A 249 0.59 -7.10 8.64
C CYS A 249 0.41 -7.57 10.08
N GLY A 250 1.52 -7.75 10.82
CA GLY A 250 1.54 -8.26 12.20
C GLY A 250 1.47 -9.77 12.34
N GLU A 251 1.53 -10.53 11.24
CA GLU A 251 1.59 -11.98 11.26
C GLU A 251 3.02 -12.52 11.03
N GLY A 252 3.99 -11.61 10.93
CA GLY A 252 5.40 -11.92 10.78
C GLY A 252 6.25 -11.44 11.95
N SER A 253 7.43 -10.92 11.62
CA SER A 253 8.43 -10.51 12.60
C SER A 253 8.87 -9.06 12.46
N PHE A 254 8.31 -8.29 11.53
CA PHE A 254 8.71 -6.91 11.30
C PHE A 254 8.18 -5.98 12.39
N ASP A 255 8.96 -4.97 12.76
CA ASP A 255 8.51 -3.91 13.66
C ASP A 255 7.66 -2.88 12.91
N LEU A 256 6.49 -3.31 12.43
CA LEU A 256 5.57 -2.44 11.68
C LEU A 256 5.13 -1.21 12.48
N PRO A 257 4.77 -1.31 13.79
CA PRO A 257 4.44 -0.12 14.56
C PRO A 257 5.59 0.88 14.65
N GLY A 258 6.84 0.41 14.77
CA GLY A 258 8.04 1.26 14.76
C GLY A 258 8.24 1.95 13.42
N MET A 259 8.14 1.21 12.30
CA MET A 259 8.27 1.75 10.95
C MET A 259 7.16 2.78 10.63
N ILE A 260 5.90 2.48 10.96
CA ILE A 260 4.76 3.39 10.81
C ILE A 260 4.98 4.67 11.62
N THR A 261 5.46 4.55 12.86
CA THR A 261 5.76 5.70 13.72
C THR A 261 6.88 6.56 13.12
N ALA A 262 7.93 5.96 12.58
CA ALA A 262 9.03 6.67 11.93
C ALA A 262 8.55 7.42 10.66
N LEU A 263 7.71 6.80 9.84
CA LEU A 263 7.14 7.42 8.64
C LEU A 263 6.19 8.57 8.99
N ARG A 264 5.38 8.44 10.04
CA ARG A 264 4.58 9.56 10.57
C ARG A 264 5.46 10.70 11.09
N ALA A 265 6.58 10.38 11.74
CA ALA A 265 7.54 11.38 12.19
C ALA A 265 8.21 12.11 11.01
N ALA A 266 8.44 11.44 9.87
CA ALA A 266 8.86 12.06 8.61
C ALA A 266 7.75 12.95 7.98
N GLY A 267 6.51 12.91 8.52
CA GLY A 267 5.38 13.71 8.04
C GLY A 267 4.46 12.99 7.05
N TRP A 268 4.57 11.67 6.89
CA TRP A 268 3.70 10.94 5.95
C TRP A 268 2.21 11.05 6.35
N THR A 269 1.41 11.52 5.41
CA THR A 269 -0.06 11.65 5.52
C THR A 269 -0.78 11.07 4.29
N GLY A 270 -0.03 10.45 3.37
CA GLY A 270 -0.59 9.78 2.20
C GLY A 270 -1.29 8.47 2.55
N PRO A 271 -1.86 7.79 1.55
CA PRO A 271 -2.43 6.47 1.77
C PRO A 271 -1.34 5.46 2.17
N TRP A 272 -1.72 4.48 2.97
CA TRP A 272 -0.89 3.34 3.32
C TRP A 272 -1.20 2.21 2.34
N GLY A 273 -0.26 1.92 1.44
CA GLY A 273 -0.31 0.76 0.58
C GLY A 273 -0.32 -0.51 1.42
N VAL A 274 -1.00 -1.53 0.93
CA VAL A 274 -0.92 -2.89 1.50
C VAL A 274 -0.56 -3.80 0.35
N GLU A 275 0.61 -4.45 0.44
CA GLU A 275 1.15 -5.29 -0.62
C GLU A 275 1.43 -6.71 -0.14
N ILE A 276 0.49 -7.60 -0.37
CA ILE A 276 0.57 -8.99 0.10
C ILE A 276 0.88 -9.94 -1.07
N LEU A 277 2.18 -10.16 -1.33
CA LEU A 277 2.63 -11.19 -2.27
C LEU A 277 2.86 -12.50 -1.50
N SER A 278 1.88 -13.40 -1.62
CA SER A 278 1.87 -14.64 -0.82
C SER A 278 1.08 -15.74 -1.52
N ASP A 279 1.58 -16.97 -1.50
CA ASP A 279 0.84 -18.13 -1.99
C ASP A 279 -0.46 -18.32 -1.21
N GLU A 280 -0.43 -18.08 0.10
CA GLU A 280 -1.62 -18.12 0.94
C GLU A 280 -2.67 -17.12 0.49
N HIS A 281 -2.27 -15.85 0.31
CA HIS A 281 -3.16 -14.77 -0.12
C HIS A 281 -3.80 -15.08 -1.47
N ARG A 282 -2.99 -15.52 -2.45
CA ARG A 282 -3.47 -15.86 -3.81
C ARG A 282 -4.44 -17.05 -3.84
N SER A 283 -4.39 -17.92 -2.82
CA SER A 283 -5.26 -19.08 -2.73
C SER A 283 -6.66 -18.78 -2.16
N LEU A 284 -6.84 -17.62 -1.56
CA LEU A 284 -8.11 -17.21 -0.94
C LEU A 284 -9.09 -16.65 -1.96
N PRO A 285 -10.41 -16.74 -1.70
CA PRO A 285 -11.38 -15.90 -2.40
C PRO A 285 -11.02 -14.43 -2.28
N LEU A 286 -11.14 -13.66 -3.36
CA LEU A 286 -10.71 -12.26 -3.44
C LEU A 286 -11.19 -11.42 -2.25
N ARG A 287 -12.47 -11.57 -1.87
CA ARG A 287 -13.06 -10.81 -0.77
C ARG A 287 -12.39 -11.13 0.57
N ASP A 288 -12.19 -12.41 0.88
CA ASP A 288 -11.58 -12.84 2.14
C ASP A 288 -10.12 -12.36 2.22
N ALA A 289 -9.39 -12.42 1.10
CA ALA A 289 -8.03 -11.94 0.98
C ALA A 289 -7.93 -10.43 1.26
N LEU A 290 -8.80 -9.64 0.64
CA LEU A 290 -8.81 -8.17 0.80
C LEU A 290 -9.29 -7.74 2.19
N ASP A 291 -10.33 -8.37 2.74
CA ASP A 291 -10.81 -8.08 4.10
C ASP A 291 -9.68 -8.34 5.13
N ARG A 292 -8.98 -9.49 5.02
CA ARG A 292 -7.86 -9.82 5.91
C ARG A 292 -6.69 -8.83 5.75
N ALA A 293 -6.36 -8.45 4.52
CA ALA A 293 -5.29 -7.50 4.24
C ALA A 293 -5.60 -6.13 4.87
N ALA A 294 -6.81 -5.61 4.67
CA ALA A 294 -7.23 -4.33 5.23
C ALA A 294 -7.25 -4.36 6.76
N ASP A 295 -7.84 -5.38 7.37
CA ASP A 295 -7.97 -5.50 8.83
C ASP A 295 -6.61 -5.64 9.50
N SER A 296 -5.69 -6.40 8.90
CA SER A 296 -4.34 -6.58 9.42
C SER A 296 -3.56 -5.25 9.41
N ALA A 297 -3.61 -4.49 8.32
CA ALA A 297 -2.96 -3.20 8.22
C ALA A 297 -3.55 -2.17 9.19
N ARG A 298 -4.89 -2.09 9.32
CA ARG A 298 -5.55 -1.18 10.29
C ARG A 298 -5.10 -1.45 11.71
N ARG A 299 -4.99 -2.73 12.11
CA ARG A 299 -4.50 -3.08 13.45
C ARG A 299 -3.10 -2.54 13.70
N GLN A 300 -2.18 -2.59 12.72
CA GLN A 300 -0.82 -2.06 12.87
C GLN A 300 -0.81 -0.53 12.95
N LEU A 301 -1.61 0.14 12.13
CA LEU A 301 -1.79 1.60 12.19
C LEU A 301 -2.32 2.06 13.55
N GLU A 302 -3.25 1.31 14.15
CA GLU A 302 -3.76 1.58 15.51
C GLU A 302 -2.72 1.33 16.58
N LEU A 303 -1.96 0.23 16.50
CA LEU A 303 -0.87 -0.07 17.44
C LEU A 303 0.19 1.04 17.45
N ALA A 304 0.55 1.55 16.27
CA ALA A 304 1.52 2.63 16.13
C ALA A 304 1.04 4.00 16.65
N ARG A 305 -0.22 4.15 17.09
CA ARG A 305 -0.75 5.36 17.76
C ARG A 305 -0.63 5.30 19.28
N ARG A 306 -0.43 4.10 19.83
CA ARG A 306 -0.34 3.95 21.28
C ARG A 306 1.00 4.50 21.77
N PRO A 307 1.02 5.30 22.84
CA PRO A 307 2.29 5.73 23.43
C PRO A 307 3.12 4.51 23.85
N ALA A 308 4.42 4.57 23.61
CA ALA A 308 5.34 3.52 24.03
C ALA A 308 5.19 3.29 25.55
N GLY A 309 4.77 2.08 25.95
CA GLY A 309 4.55 1.72 27.36
C GLY A 309 3.11 1.45 27.77
N ALA A 310 2.11 1.62 26.92
CA ALA A 310 0.74 1.20 27.23
C ALA A 310 0.59 -0.32 27.13
N THR A 311 0.51 -1.01 28.25
CA THR A 311 0.22 -2.45 28.34
C THR A 311 -1.18 -2.71 27.75
N PRO A 312 -1.39 -3.78 26.93
CA PRO A 312 -2.72 -4.13 26.48
C PRO A 312 -3.66 -4.36 27.69
N SER A 313 -4.77 -3.64 27.72
CA SER A 313 -5.81 -3.92 28.71
C SER A 313 -6.32 -5.33 28.45
N GLN A 314 -6.10 -6.25 29.38
CA GLN A 314 -6.66 -7.60 29.32
C GLN A 314 -8.19 -7.49 29.20
N PRO A 315 -8.83 -8.30 28.32
CA PRO A 315 -10.28 -8.35 28.30
C PRO A 315 -10.79 -8.77 29.68
N CYS A 316 -11.70 -7.97 30.22
CA CYS A 316 -12.36 -8.23 31.50
C CYS A 316 -12.97 -9.63 31.46
N ARG A 317 -12.36 -10.59 32.17
CA ARG A 317 -12.97 -11.89 32.40
C ARG A 317 -14.19 -11.66 33.30
N THR A 318 -15.37 -11.65 32.73
CA THR A 318 -16.60 -11.80 33.50
C THR A 318 -16.60 -13.15 34.16
N THR A 319 -16.30 -13.16 35.43
CA THR A 319 -16.46 -14.35 36.28
C THR A 319 -17.96 -14.63 36.43
N GLY A 320 -18.44 -15.57 35.62
CA GLY A 320 -19.75 -16.15 35.82
C GLY A 320 -19.80 -16.88 37.16
N ARG A 321 -20.54 -16.28 38.09
CA ARG A 321 -20.83 -16.88 39.41
C ARG A 321 -21.72 -18.09 39.17
N ALA A 322 -21.15 -19.29 39.26
CA ALA A 322 -21.92 -20.53 39.29
C ALA A 322 -22.71 -20.57 40.60
N ALA A 323 -24.04 -20.61 40.50
CA ALA A 323 -24.93 -20.87 41.60
C ALA A 323 -24.82 -22.36 41.97
N GLN A 324 -24.32 -22.65 43.15
CA GLN A 324 -24.48 -23.94 43.80
C GLN A 324 -25.93 -24.09 44.23
N ALA A 325 -26.66 -25.00 43.61
CA ALA A 325 -27.91 -25.52 44.11
C ALA A 325 -27.58 -26.73 44.98
N ALA A 326 -27.86 -26.59 46.28
CA ALA A 326 -27.89 -27.69 47.23
C ALA A 326 -29.14 -28.56 46.96
N ALA A 327 -28.95 -29.84 46.85
CA ALA A 327 -30.00 -30.82 47.06
C ALA A 327 -29.42 -31.92 47.96
N GLY A 328 -29.90 -31.91 49.21
CA GLY A 328 -29.75 -33.00 50.12
C GLY A 328 -30.89 -34.04 49.94
N GLY A 329 -30.76 -35.15 50.49
CA GLY A 329 -31.79 -36.20 50.62
C GLY A 329 -31.21 -37.58 50.42
N GLU A 330 -30.79 -38.19 51.51
CA GLU A 330 -31.43 -39.36 52.17
C GLU A 330 -31.38 -40.68 51.41
N ASN A 331 -30.63 -41.56 52.00
CA ASN A 331 -30.99 -42.85 52.64
C ASN A 331 -31.24 -44.07 51.76
N ASP A 332 -30.62 -45.06 52.26
CA ASP A 332 -31.06 -46.51 52.49
C ASP A 332 -30.60 -47.59 51.52
N ARG A 333 -29.86 -48.40 52.20
CA ARG A 333 -29.59 -49.87 52.13
C ARG A 333 -28.33 -50.29 51.42
#